data_be44a00b0712d88f57d898370c91c660
#
_entry.id   be44a00b0712d88f57d898370c91c660
#
_cell.length_a   1.000
_cell.length_b   1.000
_cell.length_c   1.000
_cell.angle_alpha   90.00
_cell.angle_beta   90.00
_cell.angle_gamma   90.00
#
_symmetry.space_group_name_H-M   'P 1'
#
loop_
_entity.id
_entity.type
_entity.pdbx_description
1 polymer ?
#
loop_
_entity_poly.entity_id
_entity_poly.type
_entity_poly.pdbx_seq_one_letter_code
_entity_poly.pdbx_strand_id
1 'polypeptide(L)'
;WAFEDSGIRELQQSGTMGGGINVCIVDTGIDINHPDFNDLSLEGFRDFYTEVNEPVRDIGLASHGTLMAGLLVANGSFVGAAPEVSLSVAIALGPDGKSANERMVSQAIRWCRISQDADIISLSLGTEPGSIFASSSDTTEAVIEAIGEGIFIVAAAGNIGPEQNSSDVSSPASIPGVIAVGAHGKSGDPWKDSATGSLTDPDTGQNRIFPNQKPEIIAPGVDLWSCIDSESDPPYAFSTGTSDSTVLVTGALALILAIHGEQIAGDDGEIDEQEMRLVKVALANSAKKIAGQDQTHDHKRGYGLLDAAEWSAQIQQEFGIGTEATDTADAK
;
A
#
# COMPACT_ATOMS: atom_id res chain seq x y z
N TRP A 1 -11.89 -7.75 -12.15
CA TRP A 1 -12.82 -7.63 -11.01
C TRP A 1 -12.23 -6.77 -9.89
N ALA A 2 -10.94 -6.95 -9.59
CA ALA A 2 -10.31 -6.31 -8.42
C ALA A 2 -10.35 -4.78 -8.46
N PHE A 3 -9.99 -4.22 -9.60
CA PHE A 3 -9.96 -2.77 -9.82
C PHE A 3 -11.35 -2.12 -9.88
N GLU A 4 -12.36 -2.87 -10.34
CA GLU A 4 -13.76 -2.42 -10.33
C GLU A 4 -14.32 -2.45 -8.91
N ASP A 5 -14.18 -3.60 -8.22
CA ASP A 5 -14.77 -3.80 -6.89
C ASP A 5 -14.17 -2.87 -5.83
N SER A 6 -12.90 -2.48 -6.00
CA SER A 6 -12.19 -1.55 -5.12
C SER A 6 -12.42 -0.06 -5.43
N GLY A 7 -13.20 0.28 -6.47
CA GLY A 7 -13.44 1.68 -6.88
C GLY A 7 -12.26 2.34 -7.61
N ILE A 8 -11.16 1.65 -7.85
CA ILE A 8 -9.97 2.17 -8.56
C ILE A 8 -10.33 2.59 -9.99
N ARG A 9 -11.09 1.75 -10.72
CA ARG A 9 -11.52 2.08 -12.09
C ARG A 9 -12.41 3.30 -12.16
N GLU A 10 -13.23 3.55 -11.14
CA GLU A 10 -14.06 4.73 -11.05
C GLU A 10 -13.21 6.01 -10.92
N LEU A 11 -12.17 5.98 -10.08
CA LEU A 11 -11.22 7.11 -9.99
C LEU A 11 -10.47 7.32 -11.30
N GLN A 12 -9.99 6.27 -11.95
CA GLN A 12 -9.32 6.38 -13.24
C GLN A 12 -10.23 6.97 -14.34
N GLN A 13 -11.52 6.65 -14.31
CA GLN A 13 -12.51 7.25 -15.23
C GLN A 13 -12.73 8.75 -15.00
N SER A 14 -12.39 9.28 -13.83
CA SER A 14 -12.36 10.73 -13.57
C SER A 14 -11.19 11.45 -14.26
N GLY A 15 -10.26 10.71 -14.86
CA GLY A 15 -9.14 11.23 -15.64
C GLY A 15 -7.81 11.25 -14.93
N THR A 16 -7.70 10.67 -13.71
CA THR A 16 -6.42 10.53 -13.01
C THR A 16 -5.84 9.15 -13.19
N MET A 17 -4.53 9.08 -13.38
CA MET A 17 -3.76 7.83 -13.49
C MET A 17 -2.58 7.79 -12.52
N GLY A 18 -2.55 8.73 -11.54
CA GLY A 18 -1.51 8.83 -10.51
C GLY A 18 -0.32 9.71 -10.89
N GLY A 19 -0.41 10.46 -12.02
CA GLY A 19 0.68 11.34 -12.46
C GLY A 19 1.05 12.39 -11.41
N GLY A 20 2.36 12.61 -11.22
CA GLY A 20 2.92 13.55 -10.25
C GLY A 20 3.14 12.96 -8.86
N ILE A 21 2.82 11.68 -8.62
CA ILE A 21 3.03 11.00 -7.35
C ILE A 21 4.20 10.04 -7.45
N ASN A 22 5.14 10.14 -6.50
CA ASN A 22 6.32 9.29 -6.39
C ASN A 22 6.03 8.07 -5.52
N VAL A 23 6.03 6.89 -6.11
CA VAL A 23 5.84 5.62 -5.39
C VAL A 23 7.12 4.81 -5.37
N CYS A 24 7.52 4.34 -4.20
CA CYS A 24 8.65 3.45 -4.05
C CYS A 24 8.18 2.06 -3.60
N ILE A 25 8.49 1.03 -4.39
CA ILE A 25 8.26 -0.37 -4.03
C ILE A 25 9.55 -0.96 -3.43
N VAL A 26 9.44 -1.58 -2.26
CA VAL A 26 10.52 -2.34 -1.63
C VAL A 26 10.18 -3.83 -1.72
N ASP A 27 10.88 -4.55 -2.60
CA ASP A 27 10.52 -5.94 -2.96
C ASP A 27 11.72 -6.75 -3.49
N THR A 28 11.49 -7.70 -4.41
CA THR A 28 12.52 -8.52 -5.10
C THR A 28 13.07 -7.87 -6.36
N GLY A 29 12.52 -6.74 -6.80
CA GLY A 29 12.91 -6.03 -8.02
C GLY A 29 11.77 -5.86 -9.02
N ILE A 30 12.14 -5.67 -10.29
CA ILE A 30 11.21 -5.56 -11.41
C ILE A 30 11.87 -6.05 -12.69
N ASP A 31 11.17 -6.83 -13.50
CA ASP A 31 11.58 -7.10 -14.88
C ASP A 31 11.01 -6.02 -15.82
N ILE A 32 11.81 -4.97 -16.02
CA ILE A 32 11.45 -3.81 -16.86
C ILE A 32 11.25 -4.16 -18.34
N ASN A 33 11.67 -5.37 -18.79
CA ASN A 33 11.50 -5.80 -20.18
C ASN A 33 10.11 -6.40 -20.43
N HIS A 34 9.27 -6.50 -19.40
CA HIS A 34 7.91 -7.01 -19.58
C HIS A 34 7.10 -6.11 -20.54
N PRO A 35 6.33 -6.68 -21.50
CA PRO A 35 5.64 -5.91 -22.54
C PRO A 35 4.65 -4.87 -22.00
N ASP A 36 4.06 -5.08 -20.83
CA ASP A 36 3.16 -4.11 -20.20
C ASP A 36 3.89 -2.96 -19.50
N PHE A 37 5.25 -2.94 -19.51
CA PHE A 37 6.10 -1.88 -19.00
C PHE A 37 6.83 -1.09 -20.10
N ASN A 38 6.47 -1.27 -21.39
CA ASN A 38 7.18 -0.66 -22.50
C ASN A 38 7.32 0.87 -22.41
N ASP A 39 6.35 1.55 -21.80
CA ASP A 39 6.35 2.99 -21.63
C ASP A 39 6.80 3.42 -20.21
N LEU A 40 7.16 2.45 -19.35
CA LEU A 40 7.59 2.73 -17.99
C LEU A 40 9.04 3.22 -17.97
N SER A 41 9.24 4.41 -17.39
CA SER A 41 10.56 4.89 -17.02
C SER A 41 10.67 4.85 -15.50
N LEU A 42 11.59 4.05 -14.98
CA LEU A 42 11.85 4.06 -13.53
C LEU A 42 12.54 5.37 -13.13
N GLU A 43 12.03 6.01 -12.08
CA GLU A 43 12.71 7.16 -11.45
C GLU A 43 13.99 6.71 -10.73
N GLY A 44 13.93 5.55 -10.09
CA GLY A 44 15.08 4.97 -9.41
C GLY A 44 15.05 3.45 -9.31
N PHE A 45 16.24 2.86 -9.29
CA PHE A 45 16.44 1.44 -9.00
C PHE A 45 17.66 1.25 -8.10
N ARG A 46 17.50 0.45 -7.02
CA ARG A 46 18.62 0.11 -6.16
C ARG A 46 18.48 -1.29 -5.56
N ASP A 47 19.60 -2.03 -5.62
CA ASP A 47 19.70 -3.38 -5.05
C ASP A 47 20.49 -3.34 -3.73
N PHE A 48 19.79 -3.50 -2.62
CA PHE A 48 20.37 -3.62 -1.27
C PHE A 48 20.70 -5.06 -0.90
N TYR A 49 20.23 -6.04 -1.69
CA TYR A 49 20.45 -7.45 -1.41
C TYR A 49 21.79 -7.94 -1.97
N THR A 50 22.10 -7.59 -3.23
CA THR A 50 23.37 -7.98 -3.88
C THR A 50 24.36 -6.84 -4.05
N GLU A 51 23.92 -5.58 -3.80
CA GLU A 51 24.69 -4.36 -4.04
C GLU A 51 25.06 -4.11 -5.52
N VAL A 52 24.39 -4.79 -6.46
CA VAL A 52 24.60 -4.66 -7.91
C VAL A 52 23.40 -3.96 -8.53
N ASN A 53 23.56 -2.69 -8.92
CA ASN A 53 22.46 -1.84 -9.36
C ASN A 53 22.13 -1.95 -10.88
N GLU A 54 22.96 -2.62 -11.66
CA GLU A 54 22.76 -2.76 -13.11
C GLU A 54 22.97 -4.23 -13.55
N PRO A 55 22.17 -4.75 -14.48
CA PRO A 55 20.96 -4.14 -15.04
C PRO A 55 19.78 -4.14 -14.04
N VAL A 56 18.76 -3.32 -14.32
CA VAL A 56 17.46 -3.42 -13.64
C VAL A 56 16.90 -4.84 -13.82
N ARG A 57 16.48 -5.47 -12.74
CA ARG A 57 16.03 -6.85 -12.74
C ARG A 57 15.15 -7.18 -11.56
N ASP A 58 14.39 -8.25 -11.67
CA ASP A 58 13.78 -8.97 -10.55
C ASP A 58 14.64 -10.18 -10.19
N ILE A 59 15.03 -10.33 -8.93
CA ILE A 59 15.79 -11.50 -8.46
C ILE A 59 14.90 -12.57 -7.82
N GLY A 60 13.60 -12.31 -7.68
CA GLY A 60 12.62 -13.21 -7.10
C GLY A 60 12.34 -14.42 -7.98
N LEU A 61 12.45 -15.64 -7.44
CA LEU A 61 12.12 -16.87 -8.18
C LEU A 61 10.67 -16.95 -8.64
N ALA A 62 9.77 -16.22 -7.97
CA ALA A 62 8.36 -16.12 -8.32
C ALA A 62 8.02 -14.77 -8.97
N SER A 63 9.01 -13.96 -9.35
CA SER A 63 8.83 -12.60 -9.91
C SER A 63 7.93 -11.71 -9.05
N HIS A 64 8.07 -11.80 -7.71
CA HIS A 64 7.14 -11.16 -6.78
C HIS A 64 7.11 -9.63 -6.97
N GLY A 65 8.27 -8.97 -7.07
CA GLY A 65 8.32 -7.53 -7.31
C GLY A 65 7.72 -7.13 -8.66
N THR A 66 7.92 -7.96 -9.70
CA THR A 66 7.31 -7.75 -11.03
C THR A 66 5.79 -7.91 -10.99
N LEU A 67 5.28 -8.89 -10.22
CA LEU A 67 3.84 -9.06 -9.96
C LEU A 67 3.27 -7.79 -9.30
N MET A 68 3.93 -7.27 -8.26
CA MET A 68 3.52 -6.06 -7.56
C MET A 68 3.57 -4.83 -8.46
N ALA A 69 4.65 -4.65 -9.21
CA ALA A 69 4.77 -3.57 -10.18
C ALA A 69 3.66 -3.65 -11.25
N GLY A 70 3.33 -4.85 -11.74
CA GLY A 70 2.26 -5.06 -12.70
C GLY A 70 0.89 -4.59 -12.18
N LEU A 71 0.52 -4.97 -10.95
CA LEU A 71 -0.73 -4.50 -10.34
C LEU A 71 -0.77 -2.98 -10.16
N LEU A 72 0.39 -2.32 -9.99
CA LEU A 72 0.46 -0.87 -9.83
C LEU A 72 0.49 -0.12 -11.16
N VAL A 73 1.45 -0.46 -12.05
CA VAL A 73 1.83 0.42 -13.18
C VAL A 73 1.70 -0.23 -14.56
N ALA A 74 1.21 -1.47 -14.69
CA ALA A 74 1.03 -2.06 -16.01
C ALA A 74 0.18 -1.16 -16.90
N ASN A 75 0.59 -1.02 -18.19
CA ASN A 75 -0.11 -0.24 -19.19
C ASN A 75 -0.03 -0.94 -20.55
N GLY A 76 -0.67 -2.10 -20.67
CA GLY A 76 -0.62 -2.93 -21.85
C GLY A 76 -1.81 -3.87 -21.95
N SER A 77 -1.61 -5.15 -21.65
CA SER A 77 -2.68 -6.17 -21.66
C SER A 77 -3.76 -5.89 -20.64
N PHE A 78 -3.40 -5.23 -19.56
CA PHE A 78 -4.31 -4.62 -18.61
C PHE A 78 -3.70 -3.30 -18.09
N VAL A 79 -4.51 -2.50 -17.41
CA VAL A 79 -4.09 -1.25 -16.81
C VAL A 79 -3.98 -1.45 -15.29
N GLY A 80 -2.85 -1.11 -14.70
CA GLY A 80 -2.61 -1.16 -13.26
C GLY A 80 -3.44 -0.16 -12.46
N ALA A 81 -3.22 -0.11 -11.15
CA ALA A 81 -3.97 0.76 -10.26
C ALA A 81 -3.64 2.26 -10.44
N ALA A 82 -2.37 2.58 -10.71
CA ALA A 82 -1.89 3.94 -10.90
C ALA A 82 -0.74 3.95 -11.95
N PRO A 83 -1.05 3.80 -13.24
CA PRO A 83 -0.04 3.55 -14.27
C PRO A 83 0.87 4.74 -14.59
N GLU A 84 0.55 5.95 -14.13
CA GLU A 84 1.32 7.17 -14.40
C GLU A 84 2.12 7.68 -13.19
N VAL A 85 2.21 6.91 -12.11
CA VAL A 85 3.10 7.27 -10.99
C VAL A 85 4.56 7.25 -11.40
N SER A 86 5.38 8.10 -10.78
CA SER A 86 6.83 8.00 -10.84
C SER A 86 7.27 6.83 -9.97
N LEU A 87 7.70 5.72 -10.59
CA LEU A 87 8.02 4.49 -9.87
C LEU A 87 9.51 4.38 -9.57
N SER A 88 9.84 4.14 -8.30
CA SER A 88 11.15 3.68 -7.85
C SER A 88 11.06 2.27 -7.27
N VAL A 89 12.09 1.45 -7.48
CA VAL A 89 12.13 0.06 -7.01
C VAL A 89 13.42 -0.23 -6.24
N ALA A 90 13.27 -0.71 -5.01
CA ALA A 90 14.37 -1.15 -4.16
C ALA A 90 14.33 -2.66 -3.95
N ILE A 91 15.40 -3.38 -4.28
CA ILE A 91 15.56 -4.78 -3.91
C ILE A 91 16.04 -4.86 -2.46
N ALA A 92 15.19 -5.38 -1.57
CA ALA A 92 15.53 -5.70 -0.18
C ALA A 92 15.17 -7.13 0.19
N LEU A 93 14.48 -7.84 -0.72
CA LEU A 93 14.13 -9.25 -0.59
C LEU A 93 14.98 -10.10 -1.55
N GLY A 94 15.39 -11.26 -1.08
CA GLY A 94 16.15 -12.22 -1.87
C GLY A 94 15.26 -13.06 -2.81
N PRO A 95 15.86 -14.02 -3.51
CA PRO A 95 15.16 -14.85 -4.50
C PRO A 95 13.97 -15.63 -3.94
N ASP A 96 13.96 -15.93 -2.64
CA ASP A 96 12.87 -16.63 -1.94
C ASP A 96 11.80 -15.69 -1.37
N GLY A 97 11.88 -14.39 -1.70
CA GLY A 97 10.95 -13.38 -1.21
C GLY A 97 11.19 -12.97 0.26
N LYS A 98 12.34 -13.33 0.83
CA LYS A 98 12.69 -12.99 2.22
C LYS A 98 13.88 -12.06 2.29
N SER A 99 13.88 -11.18 3.27
CA SER A 99 15.05 -10.36 3.56
C SER A 99 16.12 -11.20 4.27
N ALA A 100 17.38 -11.07 3.84
CA ALA A 100 18.50 -11.71 4.52
C ALA A 100 18.76 -11.08 5.90
N ASN A 101 18.46 -9.81 6.06
CA ASN A 101 18.51 -9.08 7.33
C ASN A 101 17.67 -7.80 7.22
N GLU A 102 17.20 -7.30 8.35
CA GLU A 102 16.34 -6.11 8.43
C GLU A 102 17.04 -4.82 8.02
N ARG A 103 18.38 -4.78 8.09
CA ARG A 103 19.13 -3.61 7.65
C ARG A 103 18.91 -3.32 6.17
N MET A 104 18.70 -4.34 5.33
CA MET A 104 18.40 -4.14 3.90
C MET A 104 17.08 -3.42 3.72
N VAL A 105 16.06 -3.83 4.48
CA VAL A 105 14.73 -3.20 4.44
C VAL A 105 14.80 -1.77 4.96
N SER A 106 15.44 -1.51 6.11
CA SER A 106 15.58 -0.16 6.65
C SER A 106 16.36 0.78 5.74
N GLN A 107 17.42 0.29 5.09
CA GLN A 107 18.18 1.06 4.11
C GLN A 107 17.37 1.35 2.85
N ALA A 108 16.56 0.39 2.38
CA ALA A 108 15.66 0.61 1.25
C ALA A 108 14.61 1.67 1.55
N ILE A 109 13.96 1.62 2.73
CA ILE A 109 13.00 2.63 3.17
C ILE A 109 13.65 4.03 3.24
N ARG A 110 14.84 4.14 3.84
CA ARG A 110 15.57 5.42 3.89
C ARG A 110 15.99 5.92 2.51
N TRP A 111 16.33 5.04 1.58
CA TRP A 111 16.62 5.42 0.20
C TRP A 111 15.37 5.92 -0.53
N CYS A 112 14.22 5.25 -0.38
CA CYS A 112 12.95 5.72 -0.90
C CYS A 112 12.62 7.13 -0.39
N ARG A 113 12.81 7.37 0.92
CA ARG A 113 12.59 8.66 1.58
C ARG A 113 13.55 9.75 1.09
N ILE A 114 14.86 9.50 1.19
CA ILE A 114 15.88 10.56 1.06
C ILE A 114 16.27 10.80 -0.41
N SER A 115 16.31 9.72 -1.21
CA SER A 115 16.87 9.78 -2.56
C SER A 115 15.81 9.78 -3.65
N GLN A 116 14.62 9.26 -3.36
CA GLN A 116 13.53 9.15 -4.34
C GLN A 116 12.38 10.10 -4.03
N ASP A 117 12.45 10.83 -2.92
CA ASP A 117 11.42 11.80 -2.52
C ASP A 117 10.02 11.18 -2.64
N ALA A 118 9.88 9.97 -2.09
CA ALA A 118 8.67 9.17 -2.26
C ALA A 118 7.50 9.75 -1.45
N ASP A 119 6.34 9.91 -2.07
CA ASP A 119 5.09 10.23 -1.38
C ASP A 119 4.51 8.99 -0.69
N ILE A 120 4.71 7.82 -1.32
CA ILE A 120 4.21 6.54 -0.82
C ILE A 120 5.30 5.48 -0.91
N ILE A 121 5.50 4.73 0.17
CA ILE A 121 6.35 3.53 0.17
C ILE A 121 5.45 2.29 0.35
N SER A 122 5.50 1.39 -0.63
CA SER A 122 4.75 0.14 -0.65
C SER A 122 5.62 -1.01 -0.17
N LEU A 123 5.19 -1.67 0.91
CA LEU A 123 5.90 -2.74 1.58
C LEU A 123 5.11 -4.06 1.51
N SER A 124 5.24 -4.77 0.37
CA SER A 124 4.64 -6.10 0.18
C SER A 124 5.45 -7.19 0.88
N LEU A 125 5.87 -6.91 2.10
CA LEU A 125 6.75 -7.73 2.93
C LEU A 125 6.34 -7.64 4.41
N GLY A 126 6.86 -8.54 5.22
CA GLY A 126 6.67 -8.46 6.66
C GLY A 126 7.32 -9.62 7.40
N THR A 127 7.63 -9.36 8.66
CA THR A 127 8.14 -10.35 9.61
C THR A 127 7.00 -10.75 10.55
N GLU A 128 6.86 -12.05 10.78
CA GLU A 128 5.78 -12.59 11.61
C GLU A 128 5.86 -12.11 13.06
N PRO A 129 4.70 -11.88 13.70
CA PRO A 129 4.64 -11.51 15.10
C PRO A 129 5.36 -12.53 15.99
N GLY A 130 6.17 -12.05 16.94
CA GLY A 130 6.93 -12.92 17.85
C GLY A 130 8.22 -13.49 17.27
N SER A 131 8.55 -13.21 16.01
CA SER A 131 9.90 -13.42 15.48
C SER A 131 10.90 -12.55 16.23
N ILE A 132 12.14 -13.03 16.43
CA ILE A 132 13.22 -12.23 17.00
C ILE A 132 13.56 -10.98 16.16
N PHE A 133 13.05 -10.92 14.93
CA PHE A 133 13.17 -9.80 14.00
C PHE A 133 11.90 -8.92 13.93
N ALA A 134 10.81 -9.29 14.60
CA ALA A 134 9.52 -8.59 14.51
C ALA A 134 9.54 -7.18 15.10
N SER A 135 10.52 -6.91 15.95
CA SER A 135 10.72 -5.62 16.65
C SER A 135 12.11 -5.04 16.40
N SER A 136 12.68 -5.22 15.19
CA SER A 136 13.93 -4.57 14.88
C SER A 136 13.78 -3.06 14.97
N SER A 137 14.62 -2.46 15.77
CA SER A 137 14.69 -1.02 15.91
C SER A 137 14.96 -0.30 14.60
N ASP A 138 15.77 -0.87 13.71
CA ASP A 138 16.22 -0.22 12.47
C ASP A 138 15.08 -0.02 11.45
N THR A 139 14.25 -1.05 11.20
CA THR A 139 13.10 -0.93 10.29
C THR A 139 12.00 -0.06 10.88
N THR A 140 11.70 -0.24 12.17
CA THR A 140 10.71 0.59 12.87
C THR A 140 11.13 2.06 12.86
N GLU A 141 12.40 2.35 13.13
CA GLU A 141 12.94 3.71 13.10
C GLU A 141 12.83 4.32 11.70
N ALA A 142 13.22 3.59 10.64
CA ALA A 142 13.11 4.05 9.26
C ALA A 142 11.66 4.36 8.83
N VAL A 143 10.70 3.54 9.29
CA VAL A 143 9.27 3.77 9.05
C VAL A 143 8.77 5.01 9.79
N ILE A 144 9.13 5.17 11.07
CA ILE A 144 8.75 6.36 11.87
C ILE A 144 9.35 7.63 11.29
N GLU A 145 10.62 7.59 10.86
CA GLU A 145 11.27 8.70 10.16
C GLU A 145 10.50 9.11 8.88
N ALA A 146 10.09 8.12 8.06
CA ALA A 146 9.34 8.39 6.84
C ALA A 146 7.95 8.98 7.13
N ILE A 147 7.23 8.43 8.10
CA ILE A 147 5.93 8.98 8.54
C ILE A 147 6.08 10.40 9.07
N GLY A 148 7.13 10.69 9.84
CA GLY A 148 7.40 12.03 10.39
C GLY A 148 7.72 13.08 9.31
N GLU A 149 8.02 12.68 8.08
CA GLU A 149 8.23 13.54 6.91
C GLU A 149 7.04 13.50 5.94
N GLY A 150 5.86 13.02 6.39
CA GLY A 150 4.64 13.01 5.58
C GLY A 150 4.54 11.91 4.54
N ILE A 151 5.43 10.91 4.57
CA ILE A 151 5.44 9.80 3.60
C ILE A 151 4.49 8.71 4.07
N PHE A 152 3.53 8.35 3.22
CA PHE A 152 2.62 7.25 3.50
C PHE A 152 3.30 5.90 3.37
N ILE A 153 3.15 5.06 4.39
CA ILE A 153 3.61 3.67 4.37
C ILE A 153 2.40 2.75 4.27
N VAL A 154 2.33 1.96 3.21
CA VAL A 154 1.31 0.93 2.99
C VAL A 154 1.98 -0.44 3.09
N ALA A 155 1.52 -1.29 4.00
CA ALA A 155 2.20 -2.56 4.28
C ALA A 155 1.24 -3.74 4.35
N ALA A 156 1.72 -4.90 3.89
CA ALA A 156 1.00 -6.15 3.93
C ALA A 156 0.77 -6.64 5.37
N ALA A 157 -0.48 -6.98 5.70
CA ALA A 157 -0.82 -7.50 7.02
C ALA A 157 -0.12 -8.83 7.35
N GLY A 158 0.24 -9.60 6.32
CA GLY A 158 0.87 -10.90 6.42
C GLY A 158 -0.03 -12.04 5.94
N ASN A 159 0.61 -13.15 5.58
CA ASN A 159 -0.04 -14.31 4.96
C ASN A 159 -0.12 -15.52 5.90
N ILE A 160 -0.17 -15.26 7.21
CA ILE A 160 -0.40 -16.27 8.24
C ILE A 160 -1.71 -15.95 8.94
N GLY A 161 -2.74 -16.68 8.55
CA GLY A 161 -4.09 -16.52 9.08
C GLY A 161 -4.24 -17.08 10.50
N PRO A 162 -5.43 -16.90 11.09
CA PRO A 162 -5.73 -17.32 12.47
C PRO A 162 -5.62 -18.84 12.69
N GLU A 163 -5.82 -19.65 11.66
CA GLU A 163 -5.65 -21.11 11.74
C GLU A 163 -4.19 -21.54 11.95
N GLN A 164 -3.25 -20.66 11.64
CA GLN A 164 -1.80 -20.85 11.79
C GLN A 164 -1.25 -20.10 13.01
N ASN A 165 -2.12 -19.67 13.94
CA ASN A 165 -1.81 -18.95 15.19
C ASN A 165 -1.18 -17.57 14.98
N SER A 166 -1.53 -16.82 13.93
CA SER A 166 -1.19 -15.40 13.87
C SER A 166 -1.81 -14.66 15.05
N SER A 167 -0.99 -13.96 15.82
CA SER A 167 -1.43 -13.18 16.97
C SER A 167 -1.66 -11.70 16.66
N ASP A 168 -1.15 -11.21 15.53
CA ASP A 168 -1.28 -9.85 15.04
C ASP A 168 -0.88 -9.77 13.55
N VAL A 169 -1.02 -8.58 12.95
CA VAL A 169 -0.43 -8.29 11.64
C VAL A 169 1.10 -8.26 11.73
N SER A 170 1.76 -8.56 10.61
CA SER A 170 3.22 -8.57 10.52
C SER A 170 3.83 -7.17 10.76
N SER A 171 5.08 -7.10 11.20
CA SER A 171 5.85 -5.84 11.16
C SER A 171 6.40 -5.65 9.73
N PRO A 172 6.35 -4.42 9.10
CA PRO A 172 6.04 -3.14 9.73
C PRO A 172 4.55 -2.74 9.72
N ALA A 173 3.64 -3.55 9.20
CA ALA A 173 2.20 -3.22 9.19
C ALA A 173 1.62 -2.97 10.60
N SER A 174 2.20 -3.57 11.64
CA SER A 174 1.80 -3.38 13.04
C SER A 174 2.09 -1.97 13.59
N ILE A 175 2.99 -1.20 12.98
CA ILE A 175 3.42 0.13 13.45
C ILE A 175 2.25 1.12 13.34
N PRO A 176 1.98 1.95 14.36
CA PRO A 176 1.04 3.06 14.26
C PRO A 176 1.41 4.01 13.11
N GLY A 177 0.41 4.53 12.41
CA GLY A 177 0.63 5.38 11.23
C GLY A 177 0.73 4.62 9.89
N VAL A 178 1.28 3.40 9.88
CA VAL A 178 1.27 2.53 8.70
C VAL A 178 -0.17 2.12 8.34
N ILE A 179 -0.49 2.06 7.06
CA ILE A 179 -1.73 1.47 6.55
C ILE A 179 -1.50 -0.03 6.36
N ALA A 180 -2.02 -0.83 7.28
CA ALA A 180 -1.95 -2.30 7.20
C ALA A 180 -3.09 -2.85 6.35
N VAL A 181 -2.76 -3.66 5.36
CA VAL A 181 -3.71 -4.15 4.38
C VAL A 181 -3.85 -5.67 4.44
N GLY A 182 -5.04 -6.14 4.77
CA GLY A 182 -5.43 -7.53 4.64
C GLY A 182 -6.00 -7.85 3.27
N ALA A 183 -6.21 -9.14 2.97
CA ALA A 183 -6.69 -9.61 1.68
C ALA A 183 -8.12 -10.17 1.75
N HIS A 184 -8.87 -9.98 0.65
CA HIS A 184 -10.14 -10.65 0.42
C HIS A 184 -10.23 -11.23 -1.00
N GLY A 185 -11.10 -12.23 -1.16
CA GLY A 185 -11.43 -12.80 -2.45
C GLY A 185 -12.57 -12.06 -3.14
N LYS A 186 -12.94 -12.53 -4.36
CA LYS A 186 -14.00 -11.93 -5.18
C LYS A 186 -15.38 -11.89 -4.51
N SER A 187 -15.64 -12.74 -3.53
CA SER A 187 -16.89 -12.71 -2.73
C SER A 187 -16.95 -11.57 -1.72
N GLY A 188 -15.83 -10.87 -1.48
CA GLY A 188 -15.66 -9.92 -0.39
C GLY A 188 -15.30 -10.56 0.95
N ASP A 189 -15.26 -11.90 1.02
CA ASP A 189 -14.88 -12.60 2.25
C ASP A 189 -13.35 -12.45 2.47
N PRO A 190 -12.92 -12.22 3.71
CA PRO A 190 -11.50 -12.18 4.05
C PRO A 190 -10.80 -13.48 3.62
N TRP A 191 -9.64 -13.35 3.01
CA TRP A 191 -8.81 -14.51 2.68
C TRP A 191 -8.41 -15.26 3.95
N LYS A 192 -8.52 -16.60 3.92
CA LYS A 192 -8.30 -17.43 5.11
C LYS A 192 -6.91 -17.30 5.72
N ASP A 193 -5.90 -17.07 4.87
CA ASP A 193 -4.50 -16.93 5.29
C ASP A 193 -4.09 -15.46 5.50
N SER A 194 -5.00 -14.49 5.33
CA SER A 194 -4.74 -13.10 5.72
C SER A 194 -4.58 -13.00 7.24
N ALA A 195 -3.50 -12.37 7.68
CA ALA A 195 -3.26 -12.15 9.12
C ALA A 195 -4.38 -11.31 9.75
N THR A 196 -4.61 -11.55 11.02
CA THR A 196 -5.61 -10.82 11.83
C THR A 196 -4.93 -9.89 12.79
N GLY A 197 -5.48 -8.68 12.94
CA GLY A 197 -4.93 -7.72 13.88
C GLY A 197 -5.29 -8.01 15.33
N SER A 198 -4.53 -7.44 16.23
CA SER A 198 -4.76 -7.42 17.67
C SER A 198 -5.40 -6.10 18.10
N LEU A 199 -6.21 -6.12 19.16
CA LEU A 199 -6.76 -4.91 19.79
C LEU A 199 -5.71 -4.12 20.53
N THR A 200 -4.62 -4.77 20.93
CA THR A 200 -3.49 -4.15 21.62
C THR A 200 -2.24 -4.23 20.74
N ASP A 201 -1.46 -3.21 20.80
CA ASP A 201 -0.13 -3.20 20.23
C ASP A 201 0.76 -4.17 21.02
N PRO A 202 1.36 -5.20 20.40
CA PRO A 202 2.12 -6.22 21.13
C PRO A 202 3.41 -5.69 21.72
N ASP A 203 4.00 -4.62 21.17
CA ASP A 203 5.26 -4.06 21.62
C ASP A 203 5.07 -3.13 22.82
N THR A 204 3.98 -2.35 22.84
CA THR A 204 3.70 -1.38 23.91
C THR A 204 2.67 -1.87 24.92
N GLY A 205 1.86 -2.88 24.59
CA GLY A 205 0.74 -3.36 25.39
C GLY A 205 -0.43 -2.37 25.48
N GLN A 206 -0.40 -1.27 24.72
CA GLN A 206 -1.45 -0.27 24.69
C GLN A 206 -2.56 -0.63 23.71
N ASN A 207 -3.79 -0.22 24.02
CA ASN A 207 -4.90 -0.39 23.07
C ASN A 207 -4.68 0.47 21.82
N ARG A 208 -4.85 -0.15 20.65
CA ARG A 208 -4.89 0.56 19.39
C ARG A 208 -6.18 1.37 19.29
N ILE A 209 -6.04 2.63 18.95
CA ILE A 209 -7.17 3.57 18.82
C ILE A 209 -7.42 3.95 17.37
N PHE A 210 -8.64 4.35 17.05
CA PHE A 210 -9.04 4.89 15.75
C PHE A 210 -8.10 6.05 15.30
N PRO A 211 -7.64 6.07 14.05
CA PRO A 211 -7.86 5.11 12.95
C PRO A 211 -6.77 4.03 12.82
N ASN A 212 -5.93 3.79 13.85
CA ASN A 212 -4.76 2.92 13.82
C ASN A 212 -5.01 1.48 14.31
N GLN A 213 -6.26 1.02 14.30
CA GLN A 213 -6.62 -0.37 14.59
C GLN A 213 -6.25 -1.26 13.40
N LYS A 214 -5.72 -2.47 13.64
CA LYS A 214 -5.12 -3.33 12.61
C LYS A 214 -6.00 -4.55 12.26
N PRO A 215 -5.97 -4.99 10.96
CA PRO A 215 -5.54 -4.17 9.82
C PRO A 215 -6.46 -2.97 9.66
N GLU A 216 -6.05 -1.91 8.97
CA GLU A 216 -6.95 -0.79 8.70
C GLU A 216 -8.04 -1.18 7.69
N ILE A 217 -7.66 -1.88 6.64
CA ILE A 217 -8.53 -2.18 5.50
C ILE A 217 -8.25 -3.57 4.95
N ILE A 218 -9.21 -4.18 4.28
CA ILE A 218 -8.94 -5.30 3.39
C ILE A 218 -9.24 -4.90 1.94
N ALA A 219 -8.44 -5.40 1.01
CA ALA A 219 -8.55 -5.11 -0.40
C ALA A 219 -8.48 -6.42 -1.23
N PRO A 220 -8.85 -6.40 -2.51
CA PRO A 220 -8.70 -7.57 -3.36
C PRO A 220 -7.26 -8.10 -3.32
N GLY A 221 -7.09 -9.41 -3.10
CA GLY A 221 -5.77 -10.02 -2.97
C GLY A 221 -5.77 -11.53 -3.25
N VAL A 222 -6.81 -12.04 -3.94
CA VAL A 222 -6.91 -13.47 -4.25
C VAL A 222 -7.14 -13.66 -5.74
N ASP A 223 -6.29 -14.50 -6.37
CA ASP A 223 -6.35 -14.82 -7.78
C ASP A 223 -6.31 -13.56 -8.68
N LEU A 224 -5.37 -12.67 -8.43
CA LEU A 224 -5.13 -11.49 -9.25
C LEU A 224 -4.15 -11.78 -10.36
N TRP A 225 -4.54 -11.48 -11.59
CA TRP A 225 -3.70 -11.62 -12.79
C TRP A 225 -2.70 -10.48 -12.87
N SER A 226 -1.40 -10.78 -13.01
CA SER A 226 -0.34 -9.78 -13.09
C SER A 226 0.87 -10.26 -13.88
N CYS A 227 1.82 -9.34 -14.08
CA CYS A 227 3.07 -9.52 -14.81
C CYS A 227 4.04 -10.42 -14.04
N ILE A 228 4.76 -11.29 -14.77
CA ILE A 228 5.90 -12.05 -14.26
C ILE A 228 7.10 -11.87 -15.20
N ASP A 229 8.14 -12.65 -15.04
CA ASP A 229 9.31 -12.70 -15.92
C ASP A 229 8.89 -12.68 -17.40
N SER A 230 9.42 -11.72 -18.15
CA SER A 230 9.14 -11.50 -19.57
C SER A 230 9.54 -12.66 -20.47
N GLU A 231 10.45 -13.54 -20.03
CA GLU A 231 10.84 -14.76 -20.75
C GLU A 231 9.84 -15.91 -20.55
N SER A 232 8.85 -15.76 -19.66
CA SER A 232 7.78 -16.74 -19.45
C SER A 232 6.76 -16.70 -20.61
N ASP A 233 6.08 -17.83 -20.85
CA ASP A 233 5.02 -17.93 -21.88
C ASP A 233 3.75 -18.58 -21.29
N PRO A 234 2.68 -17.82 -21.01
CA PRO A 234 2.59 -16.34 -21.10
C PRO A 234 3.37 -15.65 -19.96
N PRO A 235 3.79 -14.36 -20.13
CA PRO A 235 4.53 -13.62 -19.12
C PRO A 235 3.62 -13.05 -18.01
N TYR A 236 2.62 -13.81 -17.64
CA TYR A 236 1.61 -13.45 -16.63
C TYR A 236 1.29 -14.64 -15.75
N ALA A 237 0.95 -14.36 -14.49
CA ALA A 237 0.46 -15.37 -13.55
C ALA A 237 -0.63 -14.82 -12.63
N PHE A 238 -1.35 -15.75 -12.00
CA PHE A 238 -2.22 -15.40 -10.88
C PHE A 238 -1.41 -15.31 -9.60
N SER A 239 -1.63 -14.26 -8.84
CA SER A 239 -1.05 -14.03 -7.52
C SER A 239 -2.12 -14.04 -6.43
N THR A 240 -1.74 -14.40 -5.21
CA THR A 240 -2.61 -14.36 -4.03
C THR A 240 -1.80 -14.02 -2.80
N GLY A 241 -2.16 -12.93 -2.14
CA GLY A 241 -1.53 -12.49 -0.89
C GLY A 241 -2.00 -11.13 -0.41
N THR A 242 -1.66 -10.80 0.81
CA THR A 242 -1.81 -9.44 1.31
C THR A 242 -0.89 -8.44 0.61
N SER A 243 0.16 -8.94 -0.07
CA SER A 243 1.03 -8.18 -0.97
C SER A 243 0.25 -7.54 -2.12
N ASP A 244 -0.58 -8.34 -2.81
CA ASP A 244 -1.44 -7.88 -3.91
C ASP A 244 -2.40 -6.78 -3.44
N SER A 245 -3.04 -7.00 -2.29
CA SER A 245 -3.94 -6.03 -1.66
C SER A 245 -3.24 -4.72 -1.30
N THR A 246 -1.99 -4.81 -0.80
CA THR A 246 -1.17 -3.65 -0.43
C THR A 246 -0.92 -2.75 -1.62
N VAL A 247 -0.58 -3.34 -2.76
CA VAL A 247 -0.31 -2.58 -3.98
C VAL A 247 -1.57 -1.92 -4.53
N LEU A 248 -2.75 -2.55 -4.42
CA LEU A 248 -4.01 -1.92 -4.82
C LEU A 248 -4.36 -0.73 -3.92
N VAL A 249 -4.12 -0.82 -2.60
CA VAL A 249 -4.29 0.32 -1.68
C VAL A 249 -3.27 1.41 -1.97
N THR A 250 -2.01 1.05 -2.27
CA THR A 250 -0.97 1.99 -2.70
C THR A 250 -1.41 2.77 -3.95
N GLY A 251 -1.91 2.07 -4.97
CA GLY A 251 -2.41 2.71 -6.19
C GLY A 251 -3.64 3.58 -5.96
N ALA A 252 -4.59 3.13 -5.14
CA ALA A 252 -5.75 3.94 -4.77
C ALA A 252 -5.33 5.24 -4.06
N LEU A 253 -4.38 5.15 -3.11
CA LEU A 253 -3.84 6.33 -2.43
C LEU A 253 -3.09 7.25 -3.41
N ALA A 254 -2.32 6.72 -4.35
CA ALA A 254 -1.65 7.51 -5.38
C ALA A 254 -2.64 8.29 -6.26
N LEU A 255 -3.75 7.66 -6.66
CA LEU A 255 -4.82 8.36 -7.39
C LEU A 255 -5.44 9.48 -6.54
N ILE A 256 -5.68 9.23 -5.25
CA ILE A 256 -6.26 10.21 -4.32
C ILE A 256 -5.31 11.38 -4.11
N LEU A 257 -4.02 11.14 -3.91
CA LEU A 257 -3.02 12.21 -3.78
C LEU A 257 -2.86 13.00 -5.07
N ALA A 258 -2.94 12.36 -6.24
CA ALA A 258 -2.94 13.06 -7.53
C ALA A 258 -4.16 13.98 -7.73
N ILE A 259 -5.31 13.65 -7.10
CA ILE A 259 -6.52 14.48 -7.17
C ILE A 259 -6.52 15.58 -6.11
N HIS A 260 -6.13 15.25 -4.89
CA HIS A 260 -6.38 16.05 -3.68
C HIS A 260 -5.11 16.47 -2.93
N GLY A 261 -3.91 16.08 -3.40
CA GLY A 261 -2.66 16.28 -2.66
C GLY A 261 -2.40 17.74 -2.27
N GLU A 262 -2.65 18.69 -3.19
CA GLU A 262 -2.50 20.11 -2.89
C GLU A 262 -3.45 20.59 -1.78
N GLN A 263 -4.68 20.06 -1.74
CA GLN A 263 -5.68 20.41 -0.72
C GLN A 263 -5.40 19.70 0.60
N ILE A 264 -4.86 18.49 0.56
CA ILE A 264 -4.43 17.74 1.75
C ILE A 264 -3.27 18.45 2.42
N ALA A 265 -2.25 18.87 1.66
CA ALA A 265 -1.08 19.59 2.13
C ALA A 265 -1.40 20.99 2.66
N GLY A 266 -2.54 21.58 2.27
CA GLY A 266 -2.96 22.88 2.77
C GLY A 266 -2.06 24.05 2.36
N ASP A 267 -2.01 25.10 3.21
CA ASP A 267 -1.35 26.37 2.89
C ASP A 267 0.17 26.31 2.94
N ASP A 268 0.76 25.39 3.69
CA ASP A 268 2.22 25.20 3.79
C ASP A 268 2.80 24.30 2.68
N GLY A 269 1.93 23.57 1.99
CA GLY A 269 2.31 22.70 0.87
C GLY A 269 2.99 21.39 1.31
N GLU A 270 2.93 21.06 2.60
CA GLU A 270 3.53 19.85 3.16
C GLU A 270 2.43 18.96 3.80
N ILE A 271 2.58 17.65 3.73
CA ILE A 271 1.71 16.70 4.42
C ILE A 271 2.42 16.25 5.69
N ASP A 272 1.82 16.50 6.84
CA ASP A 272 2.36 16.06 8.13
C ASP A 272 1.58 14.87 8.73
N GLU A 273 1.91 14.46 9.94
CA GLU A 273 1.22 13.36 10.62
C GLU A 273 -0.28 13.62 10.87
N GLN A 274 -0.71 14.89 10.95
CA GLN A 274 -2.11 15.25 11.15
C GLN A 274 -2.91 15.02 9.87
N GLU A 275 -2.42 15.49 8.74
CA GLU A 275 -3.00 15.28 7.42
C GLU A 275 -3.03 13.79 7.09
N MET A 276 -1.93 13.07 7.30
CA MET A 276 -1.86 11.61 7.13
C MET A 276 -2.90 10.90 7.99
N ARG A 277 -3.09 11.34 9.22
CA ARG A 277 -4.12 10.78 10.10
C ARG A 277 -5.54 11.04 9.56
N LEU A 278 -5.82 12.23 9.02
CA LEU A 278 -7.12 12.54 8.39
C LEU A 278 -7.35 11.71 7.13
N VAL A 279 -6.33 11.47 6.33
CA VAL A 279 -6.39 10.54 5.17
C VAL A 279 -6.77 9.12 5.63
N LYS A 280 -6.20 8.64 6.75
CA LYS A 280 -6.57 7.34 7.34
C LYS A 280 -7.98 7.35 7.96
N VAL A 281 -8.43 8.47 8.52
CA VAL A 281 -9.82 8.64 8.98
C VAL A 281 -10.79 8.51 7.80
N ALA A 282 -10.49 9.18 6.70
CA ALA A 282 -11.28 9.09 5.48
C ALA A 282 -11.31 7.64 4.93
N LEU A 283 -10.16 6.93 4.92
CA LEU A 283 -10.10 5.51 4.56
C LEU A 283 -11.03 4.65 5.43
N ALA A 284 -10.99 4.85 6.74
CA ALA A 284 -11.80 4.08 7.68
C ALA A 284 -13.31 4.35 7.52
N ASN A 285 -13.68 5.60 7.24
CA ASN A 285 -15.06 6.04 7.06
C ASN A 285 -15.64 5.60 5.71
N SER A 286 -14.84 5.54 4.66
CA SER A 286 -15.23 5.13 3.30
C SER A 286 -15.38 3.61 3.14
N ALA A 287 -14.79 2.82 4.05
CA ALA A 287 -14.71 1.38 3.90
C ALA A 287 -16.09 0.71 3.82
N LYS A 288 -16.31 -0.08 2.78
CA LYS A 288 -17.55 -0.85 2.59
C LYS A 288 -17.69 -1.92 3.67
N LYS A 289 -18.78 -1.88 4.43
CA LYS A 289 -19.06 -2.90 5.45
C LYS A 289 -19.49 -4.23 4.82
N ILE A 290 -18.94 -5.30 5.36
CA ILE A 290 -19.30 -6.67 4.96
C ILE A 290 -20.48 -7.15 5.79
N ALA A 291 -21.33 -8.01 5.21
CA ALA A 291 -22.44 -8.61 5.92
C ALA A 291 -21.96 -9.30 7.21
N GLY A 292 -22.57 -8.95 8.34
CA GLY A 292 -22.19 -9.44 9.67
C GLY A 292 -21.01 -8.68 10.33
N GLN A 293 -20.57 -7.58 9.76
CA GLN A 293 -19.66 -6.64 10.42
C GLN A 293 -20.46 -5.59 11.17
N ASP A 294 -20.82 -5.89 12.43
CA ASP A 294 -21.66 -5.01 13.26
C ASP A 294 -20.85 -3.91 13.98
N GLN A 295 -19.52 -4.07 14.04
CA GLN A 295 -18.61 -3.13 14.69
C GLN A 295 -17.95 -2.20 13.68
N THR A 296 -17.53 -1.03 14.15
CA THR A 296 -16.80 -0.06 13.32
C THR A 296 -15.52 -0.65 12.77
N HIS A 297 -14.80 -1.44 13.58
CA HIS A 297 -13.59 -2.16 13.21
C HIS A 297 -13.70 -3.63 13.62
N ASP A 298 -13.19 -4.51 12.78
CA ASP A 298 -13.08 -5.95 13.00
C ASP A 298 -11.62 -6.37 12.76
N HIS A 299 -11.05 -7.17 13.67
CA HIS A 299 -9.63 -7.55 13.61
C HIS A 299 -9.24 -8.39 12.37
N LYS A 300 -10.23 -8.93 11.64
CA LYS A 300 -10.01 -9.69 10.39
C LYS A 300 -10.36 -8.88 9.14
N ARG A 301 -11.31 -7.94 9.26
CA ARG A 301 -11.85 -7.16 8.15
C ARG A 301 -11.39 -5.71 8.16
N GLY A 302 -10.68 -5.30 9.20
CA GLY A 302 -10.36 -3.89 9.39
C GLY A 302 -11.61 -3.04 9.52
N TYR A 303 -11.58 -1.86 8.94
CA TYR A 303 -12.75 -1.00 8.83
C TYR A 303 -13.73 -1.48 7.74
N GLY A 304 -13.33 -2.38 6.84
CA GLY A 304 -14.14 -2.96 5.77
C GLY A 304 -13.35 -3.23 4.50
N LEU A 305 -14.04 -3.30 3.36
CA LEU A 305 -13.44 -3.42 2.03
C LEU A 305 -13.03 -2.06 1.50
N LEU A 306 -11.90 -2.00 0.79
CA LEU A 306 -11.46 -0.82 0.05
C LEU A 306 -12.54 -0.37 -0.94
N ASP A 307 -12.88 0.92 -0.88
CA ASP A 307 -13.63 1.66 -1.88
C ASP A 307 -12.90 2.96 -2.17
N ALA A 308 -12.07 2.98 -3.22
CA ALA A 308 -11.22 4.11 -3.53
C ALA A 308 -12.01 5.36 -3.95
N ALA A 309 -13.15 5.18 -4.62
CA ALA A 309 -14.01 6.29 -5.02
C ALA A 309 -14.67 6.95 -3.80
N GLU A 310 -15.21 6.14 -2.88
CA GLU A 310 -15.76 6.66 -1.62
C GLU A 310 -14.65 7.23 -0.73
N TRP A 311 -13.43 6.67 -0.72
CA TRP A 311 -12.29 7.25 0.00
C TRP A 311 -11.96 8.65 -0.51
N SER A 312 -11.90 8.86 -1.83
CA SER A 312 -11.74 10.19 -2.43
C SER A 312 -12.87 11.16 -2.02
N ALA A 313 -14.11 10.68 -1.99
CA ALA A 313 -15.25 11.51 -1.54
C ALA A 313 -15.15 11.86 -0.04
N GLN A 314 -14.70 10.94 0.81
CA GLN A 314 -14.49 11.20 2.24
C GLN A 314 -13.32 12.17 2.48
N ILE A 315 -12.26 12.14 1.66
CA ILE A 315 -11.19 13.16 1.68
C ILE A 315 -11.78 14.55 1.49
N GLN A 316 -12.68 14.74 0.52
CA GLN A 316 -13.32 16.04 0.31
C GLN A 316 -14.08 16.52 1.55
N GLN A 317 -14.70 15.62 2.30
CA GLN A 317 -15.41 15.96 3.53
C GLN A 317 -14.46 16.30 4.68
N GLU A 318 -13.44 15.48 4.93
CA GLU A 318 -12.49 15.66 6.04
C GLU A 318 -11.65 16.94 5.87
N PHE A 319 -11.31 17.30 4.63
CA PHE A 319 -10.51 18.49 4.31
C PHE A 319 -11.36 19.71 3.87
N GLY A 320 -12.70 19.59 3.86
CA GLY A 320 -13.60 20.69 3.50
C GLY A 320 -13.49 21.15 2.04
N ILE A 321 -13.05 20.28 1.15
CA ILE A 321 -12.85 20.57 -0.27
C ILE A 321 -14.22 20.76 -0.95
N GLY A 322 -14.44 21.92 -1.59
CA GLY A 322 -15.68 22.21 -2.32
C GLY A 322 -16.84 22.75 -1.48
N THR A 323 -16.65 22.97 -0.18
CA THR A 323 -17.61 23.70 0.66
C THR A 323 -17.35 25.22 0.57
N GLU A 324 -17.41 25.80 -0.63
CA GLU A 324 -17.59 27.23 -0.70
C GLU A 324 -18.93 27.58 -0.02
N ALA A 325 -18.84 28.31 1.06
CA ALA A 325 -19.97 28.86 1.73
C ALA A 325 -20.81 29.66 0.70
N THR A 326 -22.01 29.18 0.42
CA THR A 326 -23.06 30.05 -0.09
C THR A 326 -23.47 30.99 1.04
N ASP A 327 -22.53 31.87 1.38
CA ASP A 327 -22.87 33.06 2.18
C ASP A 327 -23.59 34.01 1.24
N THR A 328 -24.85 33.69 0.93
CA THR A 328 -25.76 34.65 0.41
C THR A 328 -26.10 35.61 1.55
N ALA A 329 -25.34 36.68 1.61
CA ALA A 329 -25.74 37.89 2.26
C ALA A 329 -27.14 38.28 1.78
N ASP A 330 -28.18 37.94 2.54
CA ASP A 330 -29.43 38.66 2.55
C ASP A 330 -29.28 39.82 3.54
N ALA A 331 -28.64 40.87 3.03
CA ALA A 331 -28.78 42.20 3.57
C ALA A 331 -29.97 42.88 2.88
N LYS A 332 -31.09 42.92 3.56
CA LYS A 332 -32.04 44.04 3.44
C LYS A 332 -32.95 44.14 4.66
#